data_1d668e2a2d5e9c13a8d6fccbfa6aa249
#
_entry.id   1d668e2a2d5e9c13a8d6fccbfa6aa249
#
_cell.length_a   1.000
_cell.length_b   1.000
_cell.length_c   1.000
_cell.angle_alpha   90.00
_cell.angle_beta   90.00
_cell.angle_gamma   90.00
#
_symmetry.space_group_name_H-M   'P 1'
#
loop_
_entity.id
_entity.type
_entity.pdbx_description
1 polymer ?
#
loop_
_entity_poly.entity_id
_entity_poly.type
_entity_poly.pdbx_seq_one_letter_code
_entity_poly.pdbx_strand_id
1 'polypeptide(L)'
;MQLASKVDQLLRIVATRGARAPSGKLLPVNNVVAFSGGVDSSLAAALVFRAFPETSAACIGRSAALSSVQLQQARAVAAHIGVPLWECETRERELDGYVANEGKSCYFCKTTLYETLNQVAAFAWQEVQSNFGDGDRLKMKPVLYNGTNADDQLDPTRVGLVAASEFDVVSPLSGLTKQEVRDVAKYLGLPNWNAAASPCLRSRLQFGVEATQQHLHRVEKAEDFVRGLIQLESHRSMRVRFLAGNRAAVELDNEALEKAVAQLETIDAELRRLGFTDVDVRAFRSGSLSGYNPNAVVEHTPASSTTAREASVN
;
A
#
# COMPACT_ATOMS: atom_id res chain seq x y z
N MET A 1 -25.56 8.05 13.98
CA MET A 1 -25.74 6.60 13.77
C MET A 1 -24.77 5.90 14.72
N GLN A 2 -25.22 4.91 15.51
CA GLN A 2 -24.33 4.19 16.42
C GLN A 2 -23.28 3.41 15.62
N LEU A 3 -22.03 3.33 16.09
CA LEU A 3 -20.93 2.65 15.40
C LEU A 3 -21.24 1.20 15.05
N ALA A 4 -21.99 0.50 15.89
CA ALA A 4 -22.47 -0.86 15.61
C ALA A 4 -23.28 -0.94 14.29
N SER A 5 -24.26 -0.05 14.11
CA SER A 5 -25.06 0.01 12.87
C SER A 5 -24.21 0.32 11.63
N LYS A 6 -23.18 1.14 11.80
CA LYS A 6 -22.23 1.43 10.70
C LYS A 6 -21.39 0.20 10.33
N VAL A 7 -20.91 -0.55 11.32
CA VAL A 7 -20.20 -1.83 11.10
C VAL A 7 -21.10 -2.82 10.37
N ASP A 8 -22.38 -2.97 10.79
CA ASP A 8 -23.34 -3.86 10.13
C ASP A 8 -23.57 -3.46 8.67
N GLN A 9 -23.65 -2.15 8.38
CA GLN A 9 -23.77 -1.66 7.01
C GLN A 9 -22.53 -2.02 6.17
N LEU A 10 -21.33 -1.81 6.70
CA LEU A 10 -20.08 -2.15 6.01
C LEU A 10 -19.95 -3.66 5.77
N LEU A 11 -20.32 -4.48 6.74
CA LEU A 11 -20.34 -5.95 6.59
C LEU A 11 -21.33 -6.39 5.50
N ARG A 12 -22.50 -5.73 5.38
CA ARG A 12 -23.45 -6.00 4.27
C ARG A 12 -22.82 -5.64 2.92
N ILE A 13 -22.13 -4.50 2.80
CA ILE A 13 -21.43 -4.12 1.57
C ILE A 13 -20.42 -5.20 1.19
N VAL A 14 -19.58 -5.62 2.13
CA VAL A 14 -18.58 -6.67 1.89
C VAL A 14 -19.26 -7.99 1.51
N ALA A 15 -20.29 -8.41 2.25
CA ALA A 15 -20.98 -9.68 2.05
C ALA A 15 -21.73 -9.76 0.70
N THR A 16 -22.22 -8.63 0.17
CA THR A 16 -22.91 -8.58 -1.13
C THR A 16 -21.97 -8.54 -2.32
N ARG A 17 -20.75 -8.06 -2.13
CA ARG A 17 -19.75 -7.91 -3.20
C ARG A 17 -18.76 -9.07 -3.23
N GLY A 18 -18.63 -9.82 -2.15
CA GLY A 18 -17.64 -10.88 -1.99
C GLY A 18 -17.99 -12.16 -2.76
N ALA A 19 -16.94 -12.90 -3.07
CA ALA A 19 -17.08 -14.24 -3.63
C ALA A 19 -17.61 -15.19 -2.58
N ARG A 20 -18.67 -15.91 -2.91
CA ARG A 20 -19.31 -16.91 -2.01
C ARG A 20 -19.05 -18.32 -2.50
N ALA A 21 -18.84 -19.20 -1.52
CA ALA A 21 -18.81 -20.63 -1.76
C ALA A 21 -20.18 -21.17 -2.19
N PRO A 22 -20.25 -22.11 -3.12
CA PRO A 22 -21.37 -23.04 -3.16
C PRO A 22 -21.44 -23.78 -1.83
N SER A 23 -22.62 -23.86 -1.21
CA SER A 23 -22.80 -24.48 0.11
C SER A 23 -22.22 -25.89 0.15
N GLY A 24 -21.35 -26.17 1.10
CA GLY A 24 -20.83 -27.50 1.43
C GLY A 24 -19.48 -27.89 0.86
N LYS A 25 -18.75 -26.99 0.14
CA LYS A 25 -17.39 -27.28 -0.38
C LYS A 25 -16.36 -26.38 0.29
N LEU A 26 -15.19 -26.94 0.66
CA LEU A 26 -14.01 -26.18 1.04
C LEU A 26 -13.58 -25.37 -0.18
N LEU A 27 -13.47 -24.05 -0.04
CA LEU A 27 -13.02 -23.16 -1.08
C LEU A 27 -11.66 -22.56 -0.76
N PRO A 28 -10.85 -22.29 -1.80
CA PRO A 28 -9.64 -21.52 -1.63
C PRO A 28 -9.96 -20.08 -1.28
N VAL A 29 -8.94 -19.35 -0.85
CA VAL A 29 -9.03 -17.91 -0.62
C VAL A 29 -9.37 -17.21 -1.92
N ASN A 30 -10.52 -16.57 -1.97
CA ASN A 30 -11.01 -15.82 -3.14
C ASN A 30 -11.48 -14.40 -2.81
N ASN A 31 -11.34 -13.97 -1.55
CA ASN A 31 -11.58 -12.59 -1.09
C ASN A 31 -10.24 -12.01 -0.60
N VAL A 32 -9.54 -11.25 -1.44
CA VAL A 32 -8.16 -10.81 -1.17
C VAL A 32 -8.11 -9.30 -0.95
N VAL A 33 -7.55 -8.89 0.19
CA VAL A 33 -7.43 -7.48 0.54
C VAL A 33 -6.02 -6.97 0.24
N ALA A 34 -5.90 -5.94 -0.60
CA ALA A 34 -4.66 -5.19 -0.77
C ALA A 34 -4.32 -4.48 0.56
N PHE A 35 -3.33 -5.02 1.25
CA PHE A 35 -3.01 -4.68 2.63
C PHE A 35 -1.70 -3.90 2.74
N SER A 36 -1.65 -2.88 3.58
CA SER A 36 -0.44 -2.10 3.85
C SER A 36 -0.12 -1.95 5.33
N GLY A 37 -0.98 -2.48 6.21
CA GLY A 37 -0.88 -2.26 7.65
C GLY A 37 -1.31 -0.87 8.13
N GLY A 38 -1.68 0.05 7.21
CA GLY A 38 -2.30 1.34 7.57
C GLY A 38 -3.76 1.17 7.98
N VAL A 39 -4.31 2.14 8.74
CA VAL A 39 -5.64 2.02 9.36
C VAL A 39 -6.75 1.66 8.37
N ASP A 40 -6.75 2.24 7.16
CA ASP A 40 -7.79 1.99 6.15
C ASP A 40 -7.77 0.55 5.65
N SER A 41 -6.59 0.07 5.23
CA SER A 41 -6.43 -1.31 4.76
C SER A 41 -6.66 -2.33 5.88
N SER A 42 -6.35 -1.97 7.12
CA SER A 42 -6.59 -2.82 8.30
C SER A 42 -8.07 -2.93 8.61
N LEU A 43 -8.82 -1.83 8.52
CA LEU A 43 -10.27 -1.86 8.68
C LEU A 43 -10.92 -2.68 7.57
N ALA A 44 -10.52 -2.48 6.30
CA ALA A 44 -11.02 -3.28 5.19
C ALA A 44 -10.73 -4.78 5.41
N ALA A 45 -9.51 -5.15 5.83
CA ALA A 45 -9.13 -6.53 6.12
C ALA A 45 -9.96 -7.13 7.27
N ALA A 46 -10.18 -6.39 8.35
CA ALA A 46 -10.99 -6.85 9.48
C ALA A 46 -12.46 -7.09 9.07
N LEU A 47 -13.03 -6.24 8.23
CA LEU A 47 -14.40 -6.40 7.73
C LEU A 47 -14.52 -7.58 6.77
N VAL A 48 -13.55 -7.75 5.84
CA VAL A 48 -13.55 -8.86 4.89
C VAL A 48 -13.34 -10.17 5.61
N PHE A 49 -12.41 -10.25 6.56
CA PHE A 49 -12.17 -11.45 7.37
C PHE A 49 -13.40 -11.84 8.23
N ARG A 50 -14.11 -10.84 8.82
CA ARG A 50 -15.35 -11.12 9.55
C ARG A 50 -16.47 -11.65 8.66
N ALA A 51 -16.56 -11.19 7.42
CA ALA A 51 -17.56 -11.66 6.46
C ALA A 51 -17.20 -13.01 5.83
N PHE A 52 -15.89 -13.30 5.66
CA PHE A 52 -15.36 -14.46 4.96
C PHE A 52 -14.14 -15.06 5.68
N PRO A 53 -14.28 -15.58 6.90
CA PRO A 53 -13.14 -16.01 7.73
C PRO A 53 -12.33 -17.15 7.08
N GLU A 54 -12.95 -18.04 6.32
CA GLU A 54 -12.30 -19.21 5.73
C GLU A 54 -11.77 -18.95 4.30
N THR A 55 -12.26 -17.90 3.65
CA THR A 55 -12.01 -17.66 2.23
C THR A 55 -11.41 -16.29 1.93
N SER A 56 -10.84 -15.64 2.95
CA SER A 56 -10.18 -14.35 2.80
C SER A 56 -8.71 -14.38 3.23
N ALA A 57 -7.92 -13.51 2.61
CA ALA A 57 -6.55 -13.20 3.02
C ALA A 57 -6.25 -11.72 2.82
N ALA A 58 -5.36 -11.18 3.64
CA ALA A 58 -4.67 -9.93 3.37
C ALA A 58 -3.41 -10.22 2.54
N CYS A 59 -3.12 -9.39 1.55
CA CYS A 59 -1.90 -9.51 0.76
C CYS A 59 -1.13 -8.19 0.75
N ILE A 60 0.14 -8.23 1.16
CA ILE A 60 1.05 -7.10 1.12
C ILE A 60 2.09 -7.27 0.02
N GLY A 61 2.21 -6.25 -0.84
CA GLY A 61 3.27 -6.21 -1.85
C GLY A 61 4.61 -5.88 -1.20
N ARG A 62 5.59 -6.77 -1.39
CA ARG A 62 6.98 -6.57 -0.94
C ARG A 62 7.81 -5.99 -2.06
N SER A 63 8.32 -4.78 -1.83
CA SER A 63 9.27 -4.12 -2.72
C SER A 63 10.22 -3.26 -1.92
N ALA A 64 11.22 -2.68 -2.58
CA ALA A 64 12.14 -1.73 -1.94
C ALA A 64 11.46 -0.46 -1.40
N ALA A 65 10.23 -0.18 -1.83
CA ALA A 65 9.46 0.96 -1.34
C ALA A 65 8.75 0.70 0.00
N LEU A 66 8.64 -0.56 0.43
CA LEU A 66 8.08 -0.95 1.72
C LEU A 66 9.20 -1.05 2.74
N SER A 67 9.20 -0.19 3.77
CA SER A 67 10.22 -0.27 4.82
C SER A 67 10.04 -1.50 5.70
N SER A 68 11.14 -1.96 6.30
CA SER A 68 11.17 -3.08 7.25
C SER A 68 10.23 -2.84 8.44
N VAL A 69 10.19 -1.62 8.96
CA VAL A 69 9.29 -1.22 10.05
C VAL A 69 7.82 -1.33 9.63
N GLN A 70 7.47 -0.86 8.42
CA GLN A 70 6.09 -0.98 7.91
C GLN A 70 5.67 -2.43 7.73
N LEU A 71 6.56 -3.29 7.23
CA LEU A 71 6.29 -4.72 7.08
C LEU A 71 6.03 -5.38 8.44
N GLN A 72 6.86 -5.09 9.46
CA GLN A 72 6.67 -5.62 10.81
C GLN A 72 5.33 -5.16 11.43
N GLN A 73 4.99 -3.87 11.26
CA GLN A 73 3.69 -3.34 11.71
C GLN A 73 2.52 -4.03 10.99
N ALA A 74 2.62 -4.23 9.69
CA ALA A 74 1.61 -4.92 8.91
C ALA A 74 1.41 -6.36 9.39
N ARG A 75 2.48 -7.11 9.66
CA ARG A 75 2.42 -8.46 10.24
C ARG A 75 1.72 -8.48 11.60
N ALA A 76 2.09 -7.55 12.48
CA ALA A 76 1.50 -7.46 13.82
C ALA A 76 0.00 -7.15 13.75
N VAL A 77 -0.43 -6.24 12.86
CA VAL A 77 -1.85 -5.90 12.68
C VAL A 77 -2.62 -7.05 12.06
N ALA A 78 -2.08 -7.74 11.05
CA ALA A 78 -2.72 -8.91 10.44
C ALA A 78 -2.92 -10.04 11.46
N ALA A 79 -1.89 -10.30 12.29
CA ALA A 79 -1.96 -11.27 13.39
C ALA A 79 -3.02 -10.89 14.44
N HIS A 80 -3.14 -9.60 14.78
CA HIS A 80 -4.17 -9.11 15.69
C HIS A 80 -5.59 -9.30 15.13
N ILE A 81 -5.79 -9.05 13.83
CA ILE A 81 -7.07 -9.29 13.14
C ILE A 81 -7.37 -10.80 13.06
N GLY A 82 -6.35 -11.64 13.00
CA GLY A 82 -6.43 -13.08 12.74
C GLY A 82 -6.54 -13.43 11.26
N VAL A 83 -6.37 -12.45 10.35
CA VAL A 83 -6.44 -12.68 8.90
C VAL A 83 -5.14 -13.29 8.38
N PRO A 84 -5.17 -14.35 7.55
CA PRO A 84 -3.98 -14.87 6.89
C PRO A 84 -3.29 -13.75 6.09
N LEU A 85 -1.96 -13.59 6.25
CA LEU A 85 -1.18 -12.59 5.54
C LEU A 85 -0.29 -13.26 4.48
N TRP A 86 -0.52 -12.89 3.22
CA TRP A 86 0.36 -13.22 2.10
C TRP A 86 1.34 -12.09 1.84
N GLU A 87 2.60 -12.41 1.74
CA GLU A 87 3.66 -11.48 1.39
C GLU A 87 4.11 -11.80 -0.04
N CYS A 88 3.73 -10.95 -0.98
CA CYS A 88 3.96 -11.18 -2.41
C CYS A 88 5.00 -10.20 -2.93
N GLU A 89 6.03 -10.69 -3.59
CA GLU A 89 7.00 -9.82 -4.26
C GLU A 89 6.33 -9.13 -5.45
N THR A 90 6.44 -7.80 -5.50
CA THR A 90 5.95 -6.98 -6.60
C THR A 90 7.13 -6.44 -7.43
N ARG A 91 6.92 -6.34 -8.77
CA ARG A 91 7.99 -6.05 -9.73
C ARG A 91 7.89 -4.65 -10.34
N GLU A 92 7.26 -3.70 -9.65
CA GLU A 92 7.13 -2.33 -10.15
C GLU A 92 8.48 -1.67 -10.45
N ARG A 93 9.56 -2.12 -9.80
CA ARG A 93 10.94 -1.65 -10.06
C ARG A 93 11.45 -1.96 -11.47
N GLU A 94 10.82 -2.89 -12.18
CA GLU A 94 11.15 -3.29 -13.55
C GLU A 94 10.44 -2.40 -14.58
N LEU A 95 9.57 -1.50 -14.14
CA LEU A 95 8.79 -0.59 -14.97
C LEU A 95 9.45 0.79 -15.02
N ASP A 96 9.88 1.21 -16.20
CA ASP A 96 10.53 2.53 -16.40
C ASP A 96 9.67 3.67 -15.85
N GLY A 97 8.35 3.62 -16.08
CA GLY A 97 7.43 4.65 -15.60
C GLY A 97 7.28 4.71 -14.06
N TYR A 98 7.56 3.61 -13.36
CA TYR A 98 7.67 3.62 -11.91
C TYR A 98 9.00 4.26 -11.48
N VAL A 99 10.11 3.82 -12.09
CA VAL A 99 11.47 4.26 -11.74
C VAL A 99 11.64 5.74 -12.01
N ALA A 100 11.18 6.26 -13.15
CA ALA A 100 11.30 7.67 -13.52
C ALA A 100 10.72 8.65 -12.49
N ASN A 101 9.74 8.21 -11.68
CA ASN A 101 9.11 9.00 -10.62
C ASN A 101 8.53 10.35 -11.09
N GLU A 102 7.86 10.32 -12.24
CA GLU A 102 7.26 11.48 -12.91
C GLU A 102 5.73 11.55 -12.69
N GLY A 103 5.28 11.28 -11.47
CA GLY A 103 3.89 11.43 -11.04
C GLY A 103 3.02 10.17 -11.24
N LYS A 104 3.40 9.21 -12.10
CA LYS A 104 2.63 7.98 -12.38
C LYS A 104 3.07 6.76 -11.56
N SER A 105 4.10 6.85 -10.72
CA SER A 105 4.64 5.69 -9.99
C SER A 105 3.59 4.97 -9.12
N CYS A 106 2.64 5.71 -8.52
CA CYS A 106 1.57 5.08 -7.72
C CYS A 106 0.60 4.27 -8.58
N TYR A 107 0.35 4.67 -9.83
CA TYR A 107 -0.43 3.90 -10.79
C TYR A 107 0.27 2.57 -11.09
N PHE A 108 1.53 2.62 -11.53
CA PHE A 108 2.32 1.42 -11.83
C PHE A 108 2.43 0.47 -10.63
N CYS A 109 2.72 1.01 -9.44
CA CYS A 109 2.78 0.23 -8.21
C CYS A 109 1.44 -0.48 -7.91
N LYS A 110 0.30 0.20 -8.08
CA LYS A 110 -1.01 -0.40 -7.82
C LYS A 110 -1.41 -1.40 -8.89
N THR A 111 -1.13 -1.14 -10.16
CA THR A 111 -1.35 -2.07 -11.26
C THR A 111 -0.60 -3.39 -10.99
N THR A 112 0.72 -3.31 -10.76
CA THR A 112 1.55 -4.49 -10.43
C THR A 112 1.03 -5.23 -9.18
N LEU A 113 0.61 -4.50 -8.15
CA LEU A 113 0.03 -5.13 -6.96
C LEU A 113 -1.25 -5.91 -7.30
N TYR A 114 -2.21 -5.31 -8.01
CA TYR A 114 -3.48 -5.97 -8.33
C TYR A 114 -3.29 -7.14 -9.31
N GLU A 115 -2.37 -7.04 -10.27
CA GLU A 115 -1.96 -8.17 -11.11
C GLU A 115 -1.44 -9.33 -10.26
N THR A 116 -0.52 -9.05 -9.32
CA THR A 116 0.04 -10.04 -8.40
C THR A 116 -1.06 -10.68 -7.54
N LEU A 117 -1.99 -9.88 -6.99
CA LEU A 117 -3.10 -10.40 -6.20
C LEU A 117 -4.00 -11.35 -7.02
N ASN A 118 -4.31 -10.99 -8.27
CA ASN A 118 -5.08 -11.85 -9.17
C ASN A 118 -4.35 -13.17 -9.46
N GLN A 119 -3.04 -13.10 -9.72
CA GLN A 119 -2.22 -14.29 -10.02
C GLN A 119 -2.16 -15.24 -8.80
N VAL A 120 -1.89 -14.71 -7.60
CA VAL A 120 -1.81 -15.51 -6.37
C VAL A 120 -3.16 -16.15 -6.02
N ALA A 121 -4.25 -15.40 -6.14
CA ALA A 121 -5.58 -15.94 -5.91
C ALA A 121 -5.96 -16.99 -6.97
N ALA A 122 -5.58 -16.79 -8.23
CA ALA A 122 -5.81 -17.80 -9.28
C ALA A 122 -4.98 -19.06 -9.04
N PHE A 123 -3.74 -18.94 -8.58
CA PHE A 123 -2.89 -20.08 -8.21
C PHE A 123 -3.49 -20.88 -7.04
N ALA A 124 -3.89 -20.22 -5.95
CA ALA A 124 -4.57 -20.88 -4.85
C ALA A 124 -5.86 -21.60 -5.27
N TRP A 125 -6.56 -21.06 -6.28
CA TRP A 125 -7.72 -21.70 -6.90
C TRP A 125 -7.36 -22.97 -7.68
N GLN A 126 -6.28 -22.94 -8.47
CA GLN A 126 -5.85 -24.10 -9.26
C GLN A 126 -5.43 -25.29 -8.38
N GLU A 127 -4.73 -25.05 -7.27
CA GLU A 127 -4.36 -26.11 -6.33
C GLU A 127 -5.59 -26.84 -5.74
N VAL A 128 -6.67 -26.13 -5.49
CA VAL A 128 -7.90 -26.75 -4.98
C VAL A 128 -8.68 -27.43 -6.10
N GLN A 129 -8.69 -26.90 -7.32
CA GLN A 129 -9.34 -27.53 -8.47
C GLN A 129 -8.76 -28.91 -8.80
N SER A 130 -7.47 -29.15 -8.55
CA SER A 130 -6.86 -30.47 -8.77
C SER A 130 -7.47 -31.55 -7.89
N ASN A 131 -8.12 -31.17 -6.80
CA ASN A 131 -8.80 -32.06 -5.84
C ASN A 131 -10.31 -32.26 -6.15
N PHE A 132 -10.87 -31.55 -7.16
CA PHE A 132 -12.26 -31.66 -7.57
C PHE A 132 -12.32 -32.24 -8.98
N GLY A 133 -13.23 -33.19 -9.23
CA GLY A 133 -13.43 -33.81 -10.55
C GLY A 133 -13.86 -32.78 -11.62
N ASP A 134 -13.65 -33.13 -12.89
CA ASP A 134 -13.81 -32.26 -14.08
C ASP A 134 -15.20 -31.58 -14.26
N GLY A 135 -16.22 -32.02 -13.54
CA GLY A 135 -17.59 -31.51 -13.67
C GLY A 135 -17.92 -30.21 -12.97
N ASP A 136 -17.09 -29.76 -12.03
CA ASP A 136 -17.38 -28.63 -11.12
C ASP A 136 -16.37 -27.46 -11.27
N ARG A 137 -15.79 -27.28 -12.44
CA ARG A 137 -14.90 -26.16 -12.73
C ARG A 137 -15.67 -24.84 -12.78
N LEU A 138 -16.09 -24.35 -11.62
CA LEU A 138 -16.60 -23.00 -11.48
C LEU A 138 -15.46 -22.00 -11.75
N LYS A 139 -15.58 -21.23 -12.81
CA LYS A 139 -14.72 -20.07 -13.08
C LYS A 139 -15.03 -18.95 -12.08
N MET A 140 -14.58 -19.08 -10.85
CA MET A 140 -14.75 -18.03 -9.86
C MET A 140 -13.59 -17.03 -9.99
N LYS A 141 -13.91 -15.80 -10.36
CA LYS A 141 -12.95 -14.68 -10.32
C LYS A 141 -12.76 -14.27 -8.86
N PRO A 142 -11.52 -14.11 -8.35
CA PRO A 142 -11.31 -13.57 -7.02
C PRO A 142 -11.85 -12.14 -6.93
N VAL A 143 -12.31 -11.77 -5.74
CA VAL A 143 -12.73 -10.40 -5.44
C VAL A 143 -11.59 -9.73 -4.69
N LEU A 144 -11.10 -8.62 -5.26
CA LEU A 144 -10.07 -7.81 -4.66
C LEU A 144 -10.70 -6.65 -3.88
N TYR A 145 -10.11 -6.35 -2.72
CA TYR A 145 -10.54 -5.25 -1.86
C TYR A 145 -9.39 -4.31 -1.56
N ASN A 146 -9.71 -3.05 -1.29
CA ASN A 146 -8.77 -2.06 -0.77
C ASN A 146 -9.40 -1.21 0.35
N GLY A 147 -8.59 -0.35 0.97
CA GLY A 147 -9.01 0.56 2.02
C GLY A 147 -9.29 1.99 1.53
N THR A 148 -9.65 2.20 0.27
CA THR A 148 -9.97 3.55 -0.25
C THR A 148 -11.18 4.11 0.49
N ASN A 149 -11.05 5.32 1.05
CA ASN A 149 -12.08 6.05 1.77
C ASN A 149 -12.59 7.26 0.95
N ALA A 150 -13.57 8.02 1.47
CA ALA A 150 -14.17 9.16 0.78
C ALA A 150 -13.16 10.30 0.52
N ASP A 151 -12.27 10.57 1.49
CA ASP A 151 -11.29 11.65 1.36
C ASP A 151 -10.24 11.33 0.28
N ASP A 152 -9.88 10.05 0.12
CA ASP A 152 -8.98 9.60 -0.95
C ASP A 152 -9.55 9.87 -2.35
N GLN A 153 -10.88 9.78 -2.52
CA GLN A 153 -11.55 10.03 -3.81
C GLN A 153 -11.56 11.50 -4.20
N LEU A 154 -11.46 12.41 -3.22
CA LEU A 154 -11.41 13.84 -3.45
C LEU A 154 -10.01 14.35 -3.80
N ASP A 155 -8.98 13.51 -3.62
CA ASP A 155 -7.58 13.87 -3.88
C ASP A 155 -7.17 13.50 -5.32
N PRO A 156 -7.06 14.49 -6.24
CA PRO A 156 -6.72 14.23 -7.64
C PRO A 156 -5.30 13.67 -7.83
N THR A 157 -4.46 13.72 -6.79
CA THR A 157 -3.09 13.16 -6.83
C THR A 157 -3.07 11.64 -6.63
N ARG A 158 -4.21 11.03 -6.29
CA ARG A 158 -4.36 9.59 -6.04
C ARG A 158 -4.49 8.76 -7.33
N VAL A 159 -3.52 8.91 -8.24
CA VAL A 159 -3.49 8.20 -9.54
C VAL A 159 -3.59 6.66 -9.40
N GLY A 160 -3.27 6.10 -8.24
CA GLY A 160 -3.47 4.68 -7.96
C GLY A 160 -4.93 4.23 -7.90
N LEU A 161 -5.91 5.15 -7.81
CA LEU A 161 -7.33 4.82 -7.87
C LEU A 161 -7.77 4.41 -9.28
N VAL A 162 -7.08 4.89 -10.32
CA VAL A 162 -7.31 4.48 -11.70
C VAL A 162 -7.06 2.97 -11.83
N ALA A 163 -5.92 2.49 -11.34
CA ALA A 163 -5.63 1.05 -11.33
C ALA A 163 -6.70 0.25 -10.55
N ALA A 164 -7.17 0.76 -9.39
CA ALA A 164 -8.22 0.08 -8.65
C ALA A 164 -9.51 -0.10 -9.45
N SER A 165 -9.89 0.91 -10.27
CA SER A 165 -11.03 0.84 -11.16
C SER A 165 -10.83 -0.17 -12.30
N GLU A 166 -9.65 -0.21 -12.91
CA GLU A 166 -9.30 -1.14 -14.00
C GLU A 166 -9.36 -2.62 -13.56
N PHE A 167 -9.08 -2.88 -12.29
CA PHE A 167 -9.13 -4.22 -11.70
C PHE A 167 -10.44 -4.57 -10.98
N ASP A 168 -11.49 -3.75 -11.09
CA ASP A 168 -12.78 -3.93 -10.40
C ASP A 168 -12.64 -4.09 -8.88
N VAL A 169 -11.68 -3.38 -8.26
CA VAL A 169 -11.39 -3.50 -6.83
C VAL A 169 -12.52 -2.92 -5.99
N VAL A 170 -13.03 -3.69 -5.06
CA VAL A 170 -14.08 -3.28 -4.13
C VAL A 170 -13.49 -2.40 -3.02
N SER A 171 -14.02 -1.20 -2.85
CA SER A 171 -13.64 -0.23 -1.82
C SER A 171 -14.75 -0.08 -0.78
N PRO A 172 -14.84 -0.97 0.24
CA PRO A 172 -15.96 -0.97 1.19
C PRO A 172 -16.02 0.29 2.05
N LEU A 173 -14.92 1.05 2.15
CA LEU A 173 -14.81 2.27 2.94
C LEU A 173 -15.07 3.55 2.12
N SER A 174 -15.42 3.45 0.84
CA SER A 174 -15.57 4.59 -0.09
C SER A 174 -16.60 5.65 0.34
N GLY A 175 -17.54 5.30 1.21
CA GLY A 175 -18.53 6.22 1.79
C GLY A 175 -18.14 6.77 3.16
N LEU A 176 -16.95 6.48 3.70
CA LEU A 176 -16.50 6.94 5.01
C LEU A 176 -15.42 8.01 4.87
N THR A 177 -15.52 9.06 5.67
CA THR A 177 -14.41 10.00 5.89
C THR A 177 -13.27 9.32 6.65
N LYS A 178 -12.08 9.91 6.59
CA LYS A 178 -10.91 9.43 7.35
C LYS A 178 -11.16 9.33 8.85
N GLN A 179 -11.90 10.30 9.41
CA GLN A 179 -12.27 10.29 10.82
C GLN A 179 -13.20 9.11 11.13
N GLU A 180 -14.22 8.88 10.31
CA GLU A 180 -15.13 7.75 10.51
C GLU A 180 -14.43 6.39 10.38
N VAL A 181 -13.45 6.26 9.47
CA VAL A 181 -12.59 5.06 9.39
C VAL A 181 -11.87 4.83 10.71
N ARG A 182 -11.27 5.88 11.32
CA ARG A 182 -10.59 5.78 12.62
C ARG A 182 -11.55 5.41 13.75
N ASP A 183 -12.74 5.99 13.77
CA ASP A 183 -13.75 5.72 14.80
C ASP A 183 -14.23 4.27 14.74
N VAL A 184 -14.48 3.75 13.53
CA VAL A 184 -14.86 2.34 13.33
C VAL A 184 -13.68 1.42 13.65
N ALA A 185 -12.45 1.75 13.23
CA ALA A 185 -11.26 0.98 13.56
C ALA A 185 -11.03 0.88 15.07
N LYS A 186 -11.20 1.98 15.79
CA LYS A 186 -11.15 2.02 17.26
C LYS A 186 -12.25 1.16 17.89
N TYR A 187 -13.47 1.28 17.41
CA TYR A 187 -14.62 0.48 17.88
C TYR A 187 -14.40 -1.02 17.70
N LEU A 188 -13.73 -1.42 16.60
CA LEU A 188 -13.37 -2.81 16.33
C LEU A 188 -12.11 -3.28 17.07
N GLY A 189 -11.45 -2.41 17.86
CA GLY A 189 -10.27 -2.74 18.64
C GLY A 189 -8.99 -2.84 17.82
N LEU A 190 -8.90 -2.23 16.62
CA LEU A 190 -7.66 -2.27 15.83
C LEU A 190 -6.54 -1.48 16.51
N PRO A 191 -5.33 -2.07 16.67
CA PRO A 191 -4.25 -1.44 17.44
C PRO A 191 -3.69 -0.17 16.78
N ASN A 192 -3.88 -0.03 15.47
CA ASN A 192 -3.36 1.07 14.65
C ASN A 192 -4.43 2.11 14.29
N TRP A 193 -5.56 2.17 15.01
CA TRP A 193 -6.67 3.08 14.70
C TRP A 193 -6.28 4.56 14.64
N ASN A 194 -5.28 4.98 15.45
CA ASN A 194 -4.78 6.35 15.51
C ASN A 194 -3.41 6.55 14.84
N ALA A 195 -2.88 5.53 14.15
CA ALA A 195 -1.57 5.60 13.53
C ALA A 195 -1.47 6.79 12.55
N ALA A 196 -0.32 7.45 12.54
CA ALA A 196 -0.02 8.47 11.55
C ALA A 196 0.03 7.88 10.13
N ALA A 197 -0.28 8.69 9.12
CA ALA A 197 -0.12 8.29 7.75
C ALA A 197 1.35 7.96 7.44
N SER A 198 1.61 6.72 7.03
CA SER A 198 2.95 6.24 6.67
C SER A 198 2.99 5.81 5.21
N PRO A 199 3.08 6.76 4.26
CA PRO A 199 3.23 6.43 2.85
C PRO A 199 4.56 5.71 2.60
N CYS A 200 4.67 4.98 1.48
CA CYS A 200 5.86 4.19 1.13
C CYS A 200 7.13 5.06 0.95
N LEU A 201 8.31 4.45 1.01
CA LEU A 201 9.60 5.16 0.89
C LEU A 201 9.73 5.95 -0.43
N ARG A 202 9.12 5.49 -1.53
CA ARG A 202 9.11 6.24 -2.79
C ARG A 202 8.57 7.67 -2.62
N SER A 203 7.60 7.89 -1.73
CA SER A 203 7.06 9.23 -1.46
C SER A 203 8.05 10.21 -0.82
N ARG A 204 9.24 9.75 -0.45
CA ARG A 204 10.34 10.58 0.04
C ARG A 204 11.19 11.16 -1.08
N LEU A 205 11.10 10.60 -2.28
CA LEU A 205 11.87 11.06 -3.42
C LEU A 205 11.21 12.28 -4.06
N GLN A 206 12.00 13.30 -4.34
CA GLN A 206 11.55 14.46 -5.12
C GLN A 206 11.11 14.01 -6.51
N PHE A 207 10.14 14.71 -7.10
CA PHE A 207 9.71 14.47 -8.48
C PHE A 207 10.92 14.46 -9.43
N GLY A 208 10.99 13.46 -10.31
CA GLY A 208 12.10 13.22 -11.24
C GLY A 208 13.37 12.62 -10.61
N VAL A 209 13.41 12.42 -9.30
CA VAL A 209 14.46 11.58 -8.68
C VAL A 209 14.07 10.13 -8.81
N GLU A 210 14.86 9.33 -9.51
CA GLU A 210 14.59 7.95 -9.83
C GLU A 210 14.29 7.09 -8.57
N ALA A 211 13.24 6.29 -8.63
CA ALA A 211 12.85 5.37 -7.57
C ALA A 211 13.64 4.06 -7.63
N THR A 212 14.98 4.16 -7.63
CA THR A 212 15.87 3.01 -7.61
C THR A 212 15.89 2.32 -6.26
N GLN A 213 16.21 1.03 -6.22
CA GLN A 213 16.39 0.30 -4.96
C GLN A 213 17.45 0.95 -4.07
N GLN A 214 18.52 1.49 -4.67
CA GLN A 214 19.59 2.16 -3.94
C GLN A 214 19.09 3.44 -3.25
N HIS A 215 18.33 4.28 -3.96
CA HIS A 215 17.78 5.51 -3.38
C HIS A 215 16.78 5.20 -2.25
N LEU A 216 15.90 4.22 -2.45
CA LEU A 216 14.92 3.80 -1.44
C LEU A 216 15.59 3.25 -0.18
N HIS A 217 16.60 2.39 -0.35
CA HIS A 217 17.36 1.85 0.77
C HIS A 217 18.15 2.93 1.53
N ARG A 218 18.73 3.90 0.80
CA ARG A 218 19.42 5.04 1.42
C ARG A 218 18.48 5.87 2.28
N VAL A 219 17.26 6.12 1.80
CA VAL A 219 16.22 6.81 2.59
C VAL A 219 15.84 6.02 3.83
N GLU A 220 15.61 4.70 3.70
CA GLU A 220 15.27 3.84 4.84
C GLU A 220 16.35 3.90 5.92
N LYS A 221 17.61 3.70 5.55
CA LYS A 221 18.76 3.78 6.48
C LYS A 221 18.85 5.14 7.18
N ALA A 222 18.62 6.22 6.44
CA ALA A 222 18.64 7.57 7.00
C ALA A 222 17.47 7.80 7.98
N GLU A 223 16.24 7.34 7.63
CA GLU A 223 15.08 7.43 8.54
C GLU A 223 15.31 6.60 9.81
N ASP A 224 15.83 5.38 9.69
CA ASP A 224 16.13 4.51 10.84
C ASP A 224 17.18 5.13 11.77
N PHE A 225 18.27 5.68 11.19
CA PHE A 225 19.33 6.32 11.96
C PHE A 225 18.82 7.55 12.71
N VAL A 226 18.17 8.49 12.02
CA VAL A 226 17.66 9.72 12.65
C VAL A 226 16.65 9.37 13.74
N ARG A 227 15.71 8.45 13.47
CA ARG A 227 14.71 8.02 14.44
C ARG A 227 15.35 7.42 15.70
N GLY A 228 16.36 6.58 15.54
CA GLY A 228 17.10 5.98 16.65
C GLY A 228 17.90 7.02 17.45
N LEU A 229 18.61 7.93 16.76
CA LEU A 229 19.46 8.95 17.38
C LEU A 229 18.68 9.88 18.32
N ILE A 230 17.51 10.39 17.85
CA ILE A 230 16.69 11.31 18.64
C ILE A 230 15.62 10.60 19.49
N GLN A 231 15.63 9.25 19.51
CA GLN A 231 14.65 8.41 20.21
C GLN A 231 13.20 8.79 19.88
N LEU A 232 12.93 8.94 18.57
CA LEU A 232 11.62 9.38 18.08
C LEU A 232 10.59 8.26 18.19
N GLU A 233 9.51 8.54 18.91
CA GLU A 233 8.40 7.61 19.07
C GLU A 233 7.72 7.27 17.74
N SER A 234 7.20 6.04 17.62
CA SER A 234 6.66 5.50 16.37
C SER A 234 5.46 6.28 15.80
N HIS A 235 4.69 6.95 16.66
CA HIS A 235 3.54 7.76 16.24
C HIS A 235 3.91 9.16 15.73
N ARG A 236 5.16 9.60 15.92
CA ARG A 236 5.63 10.94 15.50
C ARG A 236 6.00 10.94 14.01
N SER A 237 5.69 12.06 13.36
CA SER A 237 5.99 12.26 11.94
C SER A 237 7.44 12.65 11.71
N MET A 238 8.14 11.86 10.89
CA MET A 238 9.48 12.14 10.41
C MET A 238 9.64 11.61 9.00
N ARG A 239 10.33 12.34 8.15
CA ARG A 239 10.66 11.97 6.77
C ARG A 239 12.09 12.42 6.45
N VAL A 240 12.87 11.55 5.81
CA VAL A 240 14.08 11.96 5.11
C VAL A 240 13.77 12.06 3.63
N ARG A 241 13.71 13.29 3.11
CA ARG A 241 13.46 13.55 1.69
C ARG A 241 14.75 13.40 0.90
N PHE A 242 14.68 12.70 -0.21
CA PHE A 242 15.76 12.59 -1.17
C PHE A 242 15.51 13.61 -2.28
N LEU A 243 16.35 14.64 -2.35
CA LEU A 243 16.24 15.75 -3.29
C LEU A 243 17.21 15.57 -4.45
N ALA A 244 16.97 16.29 -5.55
CA ALA A 244 17.89 16.32 -6.69
C ALA A 244 19.32 16.67 -6.26
N GLY A 245 20.32 16.07 -6.92
CA GLY A 245 21.73 16.22 -6.55
C GLY A 245 22.14 15.44 -5.29
N ASN A 246 21.41 14.38 -4.94
CA ASN A 246 21.64 13.54 -3.76
C ASN A 246 21.57 14.32 -2.43
N ARG A 247 20.80 15.39 -2.35
CA ARG A 247 20.61 16.15 -1.11
C ARG A 247 19.55 15.51 -0.22
N ALA A 248 19.69 15.64 1.09
CA ALA A 248 18.70 15.20 2.08
C ALA A 248 18.00 16.39 2.74
N ALA A 249 16.70 16.24 3.02
CA ALA A 249 16.00 17.10 3.97
C ALA A 249 15.30 16.23 5.03
N VAL A 250 15.74 16.36 6.26
CA VAL A 250 15.13 15.69 7.41
C VAL A 250 13.98 16.56 7.89
N GLU A 251 12.74 16.09 7.67
CA GLU A 251 11.51 16.79 8.05
C GLU A 251 10.92 16.17 9.30
N LEU A 252 10.72 16.98 10.36
CA LEU A 252 10.23 16.53 11.66
C LEU A 252 9.10 17.44 12.16
N ASP A 253 8.25 16.93 13.02
CA ASP A 253 7.34 17.79 13.77
C ASP A 253 8.13 18.74 14.70
N ASN A 254 7.51 19.85 15.11
CA ASN A 254 8.20 20.93 15.80
C ASN A 254 8.89 20.49 17.10
N GLU A 255 8.33 19.53 17.83
CA GLU A 255 8.89 19.07 19.10
C GLU A 255 10.14 18.18 18.88
N ALA A 256 10.13 17.37 17.82
CA ALA A 256 11.28 16.55 17.45
C ALA A 256 12.38 17.37 16.73
N LEU A 257 12.01 18.50 16.15
CA LEU A 257 12.93 19.38 15.41
C LEU A 257 14.06 19.90 16.32
N GLU A 258 13.74 20.35 17.53
CA GLU A 258 14.74 20.83 18.49
C GLU A 258 15.78 19.76 18.84
N LYS A 259 15.33 18.51 19.04
CA LYS A 259 16.20 17.38 19.31
C LYS A 259 17.13 17.07 18.12
N ALA A 260 16.60 17.15 16.90
CA ALA A 260 17.37 16.92 15.70
C ALA A 260 18.39 18.03 15.44
N VAL A 261 18.03 19.29 15.64
CA VAL A 261 18.94 20.43 15.53
C VAL A 261 20.10 20.32 16.52
N ALA A 262 19.84 19.87 17.76
CA ALA A 262 20.89 19.61 18.74
C ALA A 262 21.86 18.49 18.34
N GLN A 263 21.49 17.63 17.38
CA GLN A 263 22.30 16.51 16.87
C GLN A 263 22.70 16.72 15.39
N LEU A 264 22.62 17.96 14.87
CA LEU A 264 22.79 18.26 13.45
C LEU A 264 24.11 17.73 12.87
N GLU A 265 25.22 17.93 13.59
CA GLU A 265 26.56 17.46 13.13
C GLU A 265 26.61 15.94 13.00
N THR A 266 26.01 15.21 13.94
CA THR A 266 25.94 13.74 13.92
C THR A 266 25.03 13.26 12.79
N ILE A 267 23.91 13.92 12.55
CA ILE A 267 22.99 13.63 11.46
C ILE A 267 23.67 13.89 10.10
N ASP A 268 24.31 15.06 9.92
CA ASP A 268 25.02 15.42 8.69
C ASP A 268 26.13 14.41 8.36
N ALA A 269 26.97 14.07 9.35
CA ALA A 269 28.06 13.12 9.16
C ALA A 269 27.57 11.74 8.70
N GLU A 270 26.52 11.20 9.33
CA GLU A 270 26.01 9.87 8.97
C GLU A 270 25.26 9.90 7.62
N LEU A 271 24.45 10.92 7.35
CA LEU A 271 23.76 11.00 6.08
C LEU A 271 24.74 11.18 4.90
N ARG A 272 25.84 11.93 5.10
CA ARG A 272 26.95 11.99 4.12
C ARG A 272 27.61 10.63 3.93
N ARG A 273 27.83 9.87 5.00
CA ARG A 273 28.37 8.50 4.93
C ARG A 273 27.43 7.58 4.12
N LEU A 274 26.10 7.79 4.23
CA LEU A 274 25.10 7.10 3.43
C LEU A 274 25.08 7.55 1.96
N GLY A 275 25.81 8.63 1.60
CA GLY A 275 25.99 9.13 0.24
C GLY A 275 25.12 10.34 -0.12
N PHE A 276 24.56 11.05 0.86
CA PHE A 276 23.99 12.36 0.61
C PHE A 276 25.08 13.42 0.52
N THR A 277 24.86 14.43 -0.33
CA THR A 277 25.84 15.51 -0.58
C THR A 277 25.64 16.72 0.32
N ASP A 278 24.40 16.92 0.77
CA ASP A 278 23.99 18.04 1.60
C ASP A 278 22.81 17.63 2.47
N VAL A 279 22.72 18.16 3.68
CA VAL A 279 21.72 17.77 4.68
C VAL A 279 21.08 19.01 5.29
N ASP A 280 19.75 19.11 5.16
CA ASP A 280 18.92 20.14 5.77
C ASP A 280 18.00 19.51 6.84
N VAL A 281 17.80 20.18 7.96
CA VAL A 281 16.88 19.76 9.03
C VAL A 281 15.81 20.84 9.21
N ARG A 282 14.54 20.47 8.99
CA ARG A 282 13.45 21.46 8.97
C ARG A 282 12.12 20.91 9.45
N ALA A 283 11.16 21.82 9.69
CA ALA A 283 9.81 21.43 10.07
C ALA A 283 9.09 20.66 8.96
N PHE A 284 8.37 19.61 9.36
CA PHE A 284 7.57 18.77 8.44
C PHE A 284 6.46 19.58 7.79
N ARG A 285 6.34 19.46 6.46
CA ARG A 285 5.21 19.97 5.67
C ARG A 285 4.62 18.86 4.83
N SER A 286 3.31 18.63 4.99
CA SER A 286 2.59 17.69 4.12
C SER A 286 2.62 18.20 2.67
N GLY A 287 2.87 17.30 1.71
CA GLY A 287 2.93 17.66 0.30
C GLY A 287 4.20 18.42 -0.15
N SER A 288 5.24 18.51 0.69
CA SER A 288 6.48 19.27 0.39
C SER A 288 7.20 18.86 -0.90
N LEU A 289 6.93 17.66 -1.43
CA LEU A 289 7.51 17.12 -2.67
C LEU A 289 6.50 16.94 -3.81
N SER A 290 5.24 17.35 -3.62
CA SER A 290 4.23 17.24 -4.66
C SER A 290 4.51 18.24 -5.78
N GLY A 291 5.31 17.81 -6.75
CA GLY A 291 5.37 18.44 -8.07
C GLY A 291 4.13 18.07 -8.88
N TYR A 292 2.93 18.28 -8.30
CA TYR A 292 1.67 18.02 -8.99
C TYR A 292 1.56 18.97 -10.19
N ASN A 293 1.62 18.40 -11.40
CA ASN A 293 1.23 19.11 -12.61
C ASN A 293 -0.22 18.73 -12.94
N PRO A 294 -1.21 19.60 -12.70
CA PRO A 294 -2.62 19.32 -13.00
C PRO A 294 -2.89 19.07 -14.50
N ASN A 295 -1.94 19.43 -15.37
CA ASN A 295 -2.03 19.28 -16.81
C ASN A 295 -1.37 17.99 -17.34
N ALA A 296 -0.82 17.12 -16.50
CA ALA A 296 -0.37 15.81 -16.92
C ALA A 296 -1.58 14.90 -17.16
N VAL A 297 -2.23 15.05 -18.29
CA VAL A 297 -3.31 14.16 -18.78
C VAL A 297 -2.74 12.75 -18.86
N VAL A 298 -3.36 11.80 -18.18
CA VAL A 298 -3.09 10.38 -18.37
C VAL A 298 -3.64 9.99 -19.72
N GLU A 299 -2.85 10.04 -20.78
CA GLU A 299 -3.21 9.42 -22.05
C GLU A 299 -3.24 7.91 -21.84
N HIS A 300 -4.42 7.33 -21.94
CA HIS A 300 -4.63 5.89 -21.96
C HIS A 300 -3.99 5.31 -23.25
N THR A 301 -2.83 4.70 -23.12
CA THR A 301 -2.33 3.81 -24.16
C THR A 301 -2.88 2.43 -23.83
N PRO A 302 -3.82 1.88 -24.63
CA PRO A 302 -4.30 0.52 -24.40
C PRO A 302 -3.12 -0.44 -24.57
N ALA A 303 -2.98 -1.39 -23.65
CA ALA A 303 -1.99 -2.47 -23.77
C ALA A 303 -2.15 -3.15 -25.11
N SER A 304 -1.10 -3.12 -25.96
CA SER A 304 -1.08 -3.80 -27.22
C SER A 304 -1.20 -5.31 -26.97
N SER A 305 -2.30 -5.89 -27.45
CA SER A 305 -2.47 -7.33 -27.51
C SER A 305 -1.34 -7.92 -28.36
N THR A 306 -0.42 -8.61 -27.71
CA THR A 306 0.61 -9.39 -28.39
C THR A 306 -0.10 -10.57 -29.05
N THR A 307 -0.38 -10.46 -30.33
CA THR A 307 -0.82 -11.57 -31.17
C THR A 307 0.27 -12.63 -31.21
N ALA A 308 -0.05 -13.80 -30.69
CA ALA A 308 0.76 -15.00 -30.87
C ALA A 308 0.92 -15.27 -32.37
N ARG A 309 2.16 -15.21 -32.86
CA ARG A 309 2.51 -15.71 -34.17
C ARG A 309 2.50 -17.23 -34.10
N GLU A 310 1.57 -17.85 -34.80
CA GLU A 310 1.61 -19.26 -35.12
C GLU A 310 2.88 -19.54 -35.93
N ALA A 311 3.75 -20.39 -35.40
CA ALA A 311 4.84 -20.97 -36.13
C ALA A 311 4.28 -22.15 -36.91
N SER A 312 4.08 -21.99 -38.22
CA SER A 312 3.85 -23.10 -39.14
C SER A 312 5.15 -23.86 -39.31
N VAL A 313 5.12 -25.13 -38.92
CA VAL A 313 6.15 -26.14 -39.28
C VAL A 313 5.85 -26.63 -40.69
N ASN A 314 6.81 -26.48 -41.57
CA ASN A 314 7.01 -27.34 -42.73
C ASN A 314 8.25 -28.18 -42.52
#